data_7061efffad003700cf3f66d2578446fd
#
_entry.id   7061efffad003700cf3f66d2578446fd
#
_cell.length_a   1.000
_cell.length_b   1.000
_cell.length_c   1.000
_cell.angle_alpha   90.00
_cell.angle_beta   90.00
_cell.angle_gamma   90.00
#
_symmetry.space_group_name_H-M   'P 1'
#
loop_
_entity.id
_entity.type
_entity.pdbx_description
1 polymer ?
#
loop_
_entity_poly.entity_id
_entity_poly.type
_entity_poly.pdbx_seq_one_letter_code
_entity_poly.pdbx_strand_id
1 'polypeptide(L)'
;MSIEQVDTLVVGGGQAGLAMSEHLSNCGVSHLVLERHQIAERWRSERWDSLVANGPAWHDRFPGLEFSEIDPDAFAHKEMVADYLVAYAEKIAAPIRCGVAVTTVQSNIGRPGFRVETSEGLIEAVNVVAATGPF
;
A
#
# COMPACT_ATOMS: atom_id res chain seq x y z
N MET A 1 -15.35 -19.49 13.67
CA MET A 1 -14.73 -18.42 12.87
C MET A 1 -13.32 -18.84 12.51
N SER A 2 -13.03 -18.92 11.24
CA SER A 2 -11.69 -19.27 10.78
C SER A 2 -10.75 -18.04 10.87
N ILE A 3 -9.50 -18.30 11.22
CA ILE A 3 -8.46 -17.27 11.23
C ILE A 3 -7.68 -17.44 9.92
N GLU A 4 -7.60 -16.38 9.15
CA GLU A 4 -6.82 -16.37 7.93
C GLU A 4 -5.33 -16.33 8.29
N GLN A 5 -4.52 -17.09 7.57
CA GLN A 5 -3.08 -17.14 7.77
C GLN A 5 -2.36 -16.61 6.55
N VAL A 6 -1.45 -15.69 6.77
CA VAL A 6 -0.61 -15.10 5.71
C VAL A 6 0.85 -15.13 6.15
N ASP A 7 1.76 -15.17 5.19
CA ASP A 7 3.20 -15.05 5.51
C ASP A 7 3.50 -13.62 5.94
N THR A 8 3.26 -12.65 5.09
CA THR A 8 3.55 -11.24 5.36
C THR A 8 2.30 -10.41 5.12
N LEU A 9 1.93 -9.61 6.10
CA LEU A 9 0.84 -8.66 6.01
C LEU A 9 1.39 -7.25 5.90
N VAL A 10 1.01 -6.53 4.86
CA VAL A 10 1.34 -5.13 4.66
C VAL A 10 0.12 -4.30 5.05
N VAL A 11 0.28 -3.41 6.01
CA VAL A 11 -0.81 -2.55 6.49
C VAL A 11 -0.65 -1.18 5.86
N GLY A 12 -1.52 -0.86 4.92
CA GLY A 12 -1.56 0.39 4.18
C GLY A 12 -1.31 0.21 2.69
N GLY A 13 -2.22 0.72 1.86
CA GLY A 13 -2.19 0.65 0.39
C GLY A 13 -1.82 1.97 -0.27
N GLY A 14 -0.95 2.75 0.36
CA GLY A 14 -0.35 3.93 -0.23
C GLY A 14 0.95 3.60 -0.96
N GLN A 15 1.74 4.63 -1.23
CA GLN A 15 2.99 4.47 -2.00
C GLN A 15 3.97 3.48 -1.35
N ALA A 16 4.13 3.54 -0.05
CA ALA A 16 5.05 2.66 0.67
C ALA A 16 4.58 1.21 0.66
N GLY A 17 3.29 0.97 0.90
CA GLY A 17 2.71 -0.37 0.89
C GLY A 17 2.77 -1.01 -0.49
N LEU A 18 2.48 -0.25 -1.54
CA LEU A 18 2.56 -0.76 -2.91
C LEU A 18 4.00 -1.06 -3.33
N ALA A 19 4.95 -0.20 -2.97
CA ALA A 19 6.37 -0.46 -3.24
C ALA A 19 6.84 -1.73 -2.52
N MET A 20 6.45 -1.91 -1.27
CA MET A 20 6.77 -3.12 -0.52
C MET A 20 6.17 -4.35 -1.19
N SER A 21 4.92 -4.25 -1.66
CA SER A 21 4.25 -5.36 -2.36
C SER A 21 5.02 -5.80 -3.60
N GLU A 22 5.52 -4.87 -4.40
CA GLU A 22 6.35 -5.21 -5.55
C GLU A 22 7.61 -5.96 -5.14
N HIS A 23 8.32 -5.46 -4.13
CA HIS A 23 9.54 -6.10 -3.65
C HIS A 23 9.26 -7.50 -3.08
N LEU A 24 8.19 -7.67 -2.33
CA LEU A 24 7.80 -8.97 -1.79
C LEU A 24 7.49 -9.95 -2.92
N SER A 25 6.76 -9.53 -3.94
CA SER A 25 6.49 -10.36 -5.12
C SER A 25 7.77 -10.74 -5.86
N ASN A 26 8.68 -9.78 -6.04
CA ASN A 26 9.97 -10.04 -6.70
C ASN A 26 10.85 -11.01 -5.91
N CYS A 27 10.71 -11.05 -4.60
CA CYS A 27 11.41 -11.99 -3.73
C CYS A 27 10.67 -13.32 -3.56
N GLY A 28 9.53 -13.51 -4.20
CA GLY A 28 8.74 -14.72 -4.07
C GLY A 28 8.05 -14.89 -2.73
N VAL A 29 7.84 -13.80 -1.99
CA VAL A 29 7.21 -13.82 -0.67
C VAL A 29 5.71 -13.64 -0.81
N SER A 30 4.95 -14.63 -0.35
CA SER A 30 3.50 -14.55 -0.30
C SER A 30 3.08 -13.46 0.70
N HIS A 31 2.16 -12.60 0.30
CA HIS A 31 1.74 -11.48 1.14
C HIS A 31 0.32 -11.02 0.82
N LEU A 32 -0.20 -10.17 1.68
CA LEU A 32 -1.48 -9.52 1.54
C LEU A 32 -1.33 -8.06 1.96
N VAL A 33 -1.91 -7.14 1.20
CA VAL A 33 -1.96 -5.71 1.53
C VAL A 33 -3.37 -5.38 1.96
N LEU A 34 -3.51 -4.74 3.12
CA LEU A 34 -4.81 -4.25 3.59
C LEU A 34 -4.84 -2.72 3.56
N GLU A 35 -5.89 -2.18 2.96
CA GLU A 35 -6.13 -0.74 2.88
C GLU A 35 -7.51 -0.44 3.46
N ARG A 36 -7.58 0.49 4.42
CA ARG A 36 -8.85 0.81 5.09
C ARG A 36 -9.85 1.54 4.20
N HIS A 37 -9.37 2.26 3.18
CA HIS A 37 -10.19 2.99 2.22
C HIS A 37 -9.92 2.47 0.81
N GLN A 38 -9.56 3.38 -0.10
CA GLN A 38 -9.15 3.03 -1.46
C GLN A 38 -7.64 3.24 -1.63
N ILE A 39 -7.05 2.63 -2.66
CA ILE A 39 -5.66 2.85 -3.00
C ILE A 39 -5.42 4.35 -3.19
N ALA A 40 -4.37 4.87 -2.54
CA ALA A 40 -3.97 6.28 -2.64
C ALA A 40 -5.02 7.28 -2.14
N GLU A 41 -5.91 6.87 -1.25
CA GLU A 41 -7.00 7.72 -0.76
C GLU A 41 -6.51 9.05 -0.19
N ARG A 42 -5.37 9.05 0.51
CA ARG A 42 -4.84 10.28 1.10
C ARG A 42 -4.45 11.32 0.06
N TRP A 43 -4.02 10.89 -1.11
CA TRP A 43 -3.72 11.80 -2.21
C TRP A 43 -4.99 12.44 -2.78
N ARG A 44 -6.13 11.74 -2.72
CA ARG A 44 -7.40 12.26 -3.23
C ARG A 44 -8.12 13.15 -2.23
N SER A 45 -8.28 12.69 -0.98
CA SER A 45 -9.21 13.30 -0.03
C SER A 45 -8.54 14.01 1.15
N GLU A 46 -7.28 13.71 1.46
CA GLU A 46 -6.61 14.22 2.66
C GLU A 46 -5.46 15.20 2.36
N ARG A 47 -5.36 15.67 1.12
CA ARG A 47 -4.37 16.65 0.70
C ARG A 47 -5.07 17.91 0.19
N TRP A 48 -4.38 19.03 0.28
CA TRP A 48 -4.94 20.29 -0.24
C TRP A 48 -4.99 20.27 -1.77
N ASP A 49 -5.90 21.07 -2.33
CA ASP A 49 -6.25 21.00 -3.75
C ASP A 49 -5.09 21.32 -4.71
N SER A 50 -4.19 22.19 -4.32
CA SER A 50 -3.08 22.61 -5.18
C SER A 50 -1.81 21.77 -5.00
N LEU A 51 -1.85 20.68 -4.23
CA LEU A 51 -0.69 19.85 -4.01
C LEU A 51 -0.21 19.22 -5.32
N VAL A 52 1.09 19.31 -5.55
CA VAL A 52 1.79 18.55 -6.59
C VAL A 52 2.86 17.69 -5.95
N ALA A 53 3.39 16.73 -6.71
CA ALA A 53 4.51 15.90 -6.26
C ALA A 53 5.75 16.78 -6.00
N ASN A 54 6.62 16.31 -5.13
CA ASN A 54 7.80 17.07 -4.73
C ASN A 54 8.91 17.11 -5.79
N GLY A 55 8.88 16.19 -6.73
CA GLY A 55 9.84 16.10 -7.82
C GLY A 55 9.18 16.04 -9.17
N PRO A 56 9.96 16.18 -10.25
CA PRO A 56 9.42 16.05 -11.59
C PRO A 56 9.00 14.62 -11.91
N ALA A 57 8.13 14.46 -12.90
CA ALA A 57 7.53 13.17 -13.25
C ALA A 57 8.57 12.10 -13.59
N TRP A 58 9.70 12.48 -14.18
CA TRP A 58 10.76 11.52 -14.49
C TRP A 58 11.45 10.96 -13.25
N HIS A 59 11.42 11.70 -12.15
CA HIS A 59 12.06 11.32 -10.88
C HIS A 59 11.08 10.62 -9.93
N ASP A 60 9.88 11.16 -9.78
CA ASP A 60 8.90 10.69 -8.79
C ASP A 60 8.04 9.54 -9.31
N ARG A 61 8.68 8.54 -9.85
CA ARG A 61 8.01 7.35 -10.39
C ARG A 61 8.58 6.08 -9.76
N PHE A 62 7.81 5.00 -9.81
CA PHE A 62 8.31 3.68 -9.46
C PHE A 62 8.98 3.01 -10.66
N PRO A 63 9.88 2.03 -10.41
CA PRO A 63 10.47 1.28 -11.49
C PRO A 63 9.41 0.61 -12.38
N GLY A 64 9.59 0.70 -13.68
CA GLY A 64 8.74 0.00 -14.63
C GLY A 64 7.45 0.70 -15.02
N LEU A 65 7.12 1.84 -14.41
CA LEU A 65 5.94 2.61 -14.79
C LEU A 65 6.26 4.10 -14.79
N GLU A 66 6.10 4.74 -15.93
CA GLU A 66 6.27 6.18 -16.08
C GLU A 66 4.93 6.89 -15.93
N PHE A 67 4.99 8.17 -15.54
CA PHE A 67 3.82 9.03 -15.66
C PHE A 67 3.53 9.25 -17.14
N SER A 68 2.27 9.08 -17.54
CA SER A 68 1.80 9.35 -18.89
C SER A 68 1.11 10.70 -18.96
N GLU A 69 1.00 11.27 -20.17
CA GLU A 69 0.24 12.51 -20.43
C GLU A 69 0.72 13.73 -19.64
N ILE A 70 2.00 13.74 -19.26
CA ILE A 70 2.62 14.87 -18.56
C ILE A 70 4.04 15.05 -19.09
N ASP A 71 4.47 16.31 -19.18
CA ASP A 71 5.88 16.62 -19.47
C ASP A 71 6.78 15.97 -18.41
N PRO A 72 7.84 15.24 -18.79
CA PRO A 72 8.72 14.60 -17.81
C PRO A 72 9.30 15.54 -16.75
N ASP A 73 9.51 16.81 -17.10
CA ASP A 73 10.05 17.81 -16.16
C ASP A 73 8.96 18.50 -15.33
N ALA A 74 7.70 18.26 -15.59
CA ALA A 74 6.59 18.82 -14.82
C ALA A 74 6.33 18.01 -13.54
N PHE A 75 5.70 18.67 -12.58
CA PHE A 75 5.36 18.07 -11.28
C PHE A 75 3.90 17.62 -11.32
N ALA A 76 3.67 16.35 -11.06
CA ALA A 76 2.33 15.75 -11.16
C ALA A 76 1.40 16.32 -10.08
N HIS A 77 0.20 16.71 -10.48
CA HIS A 77 -0.88 17.10 -9.58
C HIS A 77 -1.32 15.88 -8.73
N LYS A 78 -1.84 16.13 -7.54
CA LYS A 78 -2.21 15.07 -6.59
C LYS A 78 -3.14 14.00 -7.19
N GLU A 79 -4.10 14.38 -8.02
CA GLU A 79 -4.99 13.41 -8.67
C GLU A 79 -4.24 12.52 -9.65
N MET A 80 -3.28 13.06 -10.36
CA MET A 80 -2.42 12.29 -11.25
C MET A 80 -1.55 11.32 -10.48
N VAL A 81 -1.04 11.72 -9.30
CA VAL A 81 -0.29 10.82 -8.42
C VAL A 81 -1.18 9.68 -7.93
N ALA A 82 -2.42 9.99 -7.53
CA ALA A 82 -3.38 8.97 -7.11
C ALA A 82 -3.69 7.99 -8.24
N ASP A 83 -3.96 8.48 -9.43
CA ASP A 83 -4.22 7.63 -10.61
C ASP A 83 -3.00 6.77 -10.96
N TYR A 84 -1.81 7.34 -10.84
CA TYR A 84 -0.56 6.63 -11.05
C TYR A 84 -0.41 5.45 -10.07
N LEU A 85 -0.71 5.68 -8.79
CA LEU A 85 -0.60 4.63 -7.78
C LEU A 85 -1.61 3.51 -8.02
N VAL A 86 -2.82 3.83 -8.46
CA VAL A 86 -3.82 2.81 -8.83
C VAL A 86 -3.32 1.99 -10.02
N ALA A 87 -2.81 2.65 -11.07
CA ALA A 87 -2.26 1.96 -12.23
C ALA A 87 -1.05 1.08 -11.87
N TYR A 88 -0.22 1.56 -10.96
CA TYR A 88 0.94 0.80 -10.47
C TYR A 88 0.50 -0.46 -9.72
N ALA A 89 -0.50 -0.34 -8.84
CA ALA A 89 -1.05 -1.49 -8.12
C ALA A 89 -1.59 -2.56 -9.07
N GLU A 90 -2.26 -2.14 -10.14
CA GLU A 90 -2.75 -3.04 -11.17
C GLU A 90 -1.60 -3.71 -11.95
N LYS A 91 -0.60 -2.92 -12.33
CA LYS A 91 0.55 -3.43 -13.08
C LYS A 91 1.32 -4.49 -12.32
N ILE A 92 1.56 -4.30 -11.03
CA ILE A 92 2.26 -5.28 -10.19
C ILE A 92 1.36 -6.40 -9.70
N ALA A 93 0.06 -6.36 -10.00
CA ALA A 93 -0.93 -7.32 -9.50
C ALA A 93 -0.87 -7.46 -7.98
N ALA A 94 -0.84 -6.32 -7.27
CA ALA A 94 -0.74 -6.30 -5.82
C ALA A 94 -1.92 -7.04 -5.18
N PRO A 95 -1.68 -7.98 -4.26
CA PRO A 95 -2.75 -8.70 -3.56
C PRO A 95 -3.35 -7.81 -2.48
N ILE A 96 -4.15 -6.85 -2.88
CA ILE A 96 -4.69 -5.81 -1.98
C ILE A 96 -6.20 -5.99 -1.77
N ARG A 97 -6.63 -5.77 -0.51
CA ARG A 97 -8.04 -5.66 -0.14
C ARG A 97 -8.29 -4.28 0.40
N CYS A 98 -9.17 -3.54 -0.25
CA CYS A 98 -9.62 -2.21 0.19
C CYS A 98 -10.85 -2.35 1.10
N GLY A 99 -11.09 -1.34 1.93
CA GLY A 99 -12.22 -1.34 2.86
C GLY A 99 -12.01 -2.22 4.08
N VAL A 100 -10.77 -2.59 4.39
CA VAL A 100 -10.44 -3.42 5.56
C VAL A 100 -9.49 -2.64 6.47
N ALA A 101 -9.97 -2.32 7.66
CA ALA A 101 -9.21 -1.59 8.66
C ALA A 101 -8.52 -2.55 9.63
N VAL A 102 -7.23 -2.37 9.83
CA VAL A 102 -6.48 -3.05 10.90
C VAL A 102 -6.65 -2.24 12.16
N THR A 103 -7.12 -2.89 13.22
CA THR A 103 -7.39 -2.22 14.50
C THR A 103 -6.34 -2.54 15.56
N THR A 104 -5.77 -3.74 15.53
CA THR A 104 -4.79 -4.16 16.53
C THR A 104 -3.78 -5.11 15.92
N VAL A 105 -2.51 -4.93 16.28
CA VAL A 105 -1.43 -5.86 15.94
C VAL A 105 -0.74 -6.25 17.24
N GLN A 106 -0.68 -7.54 17.53
CA GLN A 106 -0.05 -8.05 18.75
C GLN A 106 0.91 -9.18 18.41
N SER A 107 2.07 -9.18 19.05
CA SER A 107 2.98 -10.32 18.95
C SER A 107 2.37 -11.55 19.59
N ASN A 108 2.57 -12.71 18.99
CA ASN A 108 2.17 -13.96 19.60
C ASN A 108 3.00 -14.23 20.86
N ILE A 109 2.40 -14.90 21.86
CA ILE A 109 3.08 -15.29 23.08
C ILE A 109 3.59 -16.72 22.92
N GLY A 110 4.90 -16.90 23.15
CA GLY A 110 5.52 -18.22 23.12
C GLY A 110 5.77 -18.81 21.73
N ARG A 111 5.52 -18.04 20.67
CA ARG A 111 5.76 -18.47 19.29
C ARG A 111 5.98 -17.25 18.39
N PRO A 112 6.67 -17.41 17.25
CA PRO A 112 6.85 -16.31 16.29
C PRO A 112 5.54 -15.85 15.68
N GLY A 113 5.56 -14.61 15.17
CA GLY A 113 4.45 -14.06 14.39
C GLY A 113 3.54 -13.15 15.18
N PHE A 114 2.45 -12.76 14.50
CA PHE A 114 1.56 -11.71 14.98
C PHE A 114 0.11 -12.12 14.81
N ARG A 115 -0.71 -11.67 15.75
CA ARG A 115 -2.17 -11.73 15.64
C ARG A 115 -2.67 -10.35 15.30
N VAL A 116 -3.45 -10.26 14.22
CA VAL A 116 -3.93 -8.99 13.68
C VAL A 116 -5.45 -8.99 13.69
N GLU A 117 -6.04 -8.00 14.37
CA GLU A 117 -7.48 -7.80 14.36
C GLU A 117 -7.84 -6.80 13.26
N THR A 118 -8.83 -7.15 12.45
CA THR A 118 -9.30 -6.30 11.36
C THR A 118 -10.82 -6.16 11.42
N SER A 119 -11.35 -5.21 10.64
CA SER A 119 -12.80 -5.03 10.49
C SER A 119 -13.49 -6.25 9.85
N GLU A 120 -12.72 -7.14 9.21
CA GLU A 120 -13.23 -8.34 8.53
C GLU A 120 -12.85 -9.65 9.26
N GLY A 121 -12.30 -9.58 10.46
CA GLY A 121 -11.91 -10.74 11.24
C GLY A 121 -10.44 -10.79 11.60
N LEU A 122 -9.96 -11.96 12.03
CA LEU A 122 -8.61 -12.15 12.52
C LEU A 122 -7.69 -12.70 11.45
N ILE A 123 -6.46 -12.20 11.44
CA ILE A 123 -5.39 -12.70 10.58
C ILE A 123 -4.19 -13.04 11.47
N GLU A 124 -3.56 -14.18 11.22
CA GLU A 124 -2.25 -14.48 11.76
C GLU A 124 -1.20 -14.32 10.66
N ALA A 125 -0.15 -13.56 10.95
CA ALA A 125 0.92 -13.28 10.02
C ALA A 125 2.27 -13.60 10.66
N VAL A 126 3.18 -14.14 9.86
CA VAL A 126 4.57 -14.35 10.34
C VAL A 126 5.27 -13.01 10.46
N ASN A 127 5.04 -12.12 9.48
CA ASN A 127 5.63 -10.78 9.45
C ASN A 127 4.53 -9.73 9.22
N VAL A 128 4.70 -8.55 9.79
CA VAL A 128 3.84 -7.41 9.56
C VAL A 128 4.69 -6.22 9.15
N VAL A 129 4.30 -5.57 8.05
CA VAL A 129 4.92 -4.33 7.57
C VAL A 129 3.94 -3.19 7.80
N ALA A 130 4.33 -2.23 8.62
CA ALA A 130 3.53 -1.04 8.87
C ALA A 130 3.84 0.02 7.81
N ALA A 131 2.88 0.26 6.93
CA ALA A 131 2.98 1.25 5.85
C ALA A 131 1.79 2.22 5.90
N THR A 132 1.41 2.61 7.10
CA THR A 132 0.19 3.37 7.37
C THR A 132 0.28 4.86 7.04
N GLY A 133 1.48 5.36 6.74
CA GLY A 133 1.70 6.77 6.47
C GLY A 133 1.92 7.60 7.74
N PRO A 134 2.05 8.94 7.58
CA PRO A 134 2.43 9.82 8.69
C PRO A 134 1.29 10.13 9.67
N PHE A 135 0.03 9.83 9.33
CA PHE A 135 -1.13 10.17 10.15
C PHE A 135 -2.06 8.98 10.36
#